data_c81acc9a50c5729d9bbd2d00a74c068e
#
_entry.id   c81acc9a50c5729d9bbd2d00a74c068e
#
_cell.length_a   1.000
_cell.length_b   1.000
_cell.length_c   1.000
_cell.angle_alpha   90.00
_cell.angle_beta   90.00
_cell.angle_gamma   90.00
#
_symmetry.space_group_name_H-M   'P 1'
#
loop_
_entity.id
_entity.type
_entity.pdbx_description
1 polymer ?
#
loop_
_entity_poly.entity_id
_entity_poly.type
_entity_poly.pdbx_seq_one_letter_code
_entity_poly.pdbx_strand_id
1 'polypeptide(L)'
;METTVEELRALADTGATILNVGKHGGHREIRGAVRYRPHDLLTPDHLAIPIAADKPVILYDEHGDAGLTKQIAEKLTANGFTDVRTLQGGYAAWEKAEAPTQEASIEQVVPATRPSDAQKLDRRI
;
A
#
# COMPACT_ATOMS: atom_id res chain seq x y z
N MET A 1 10.77 -6.08 6.36
CA MET A 1 11.88 -5.13 6.59
C MET A 1 11.31 -3.75 6.86
N GLU A 2 11.87 -3.04 7.82
CA GLU A 2 11.43 -1.68 8.10
C GLU A 2 12.30 -0.66 7.37
N THR A 3 11.72 0.46 7.02
CA THR A 3 12.46 1.58 6.44
C THR A 3 12.18 2.84 7.25
N THR A 4 13.14 3.75 7.27
CA THR A 4 12.97 5.03 7.97
C THR A 4 12.43 6.08 7.01
N VAL A 5 11.98 7.22 7.57
CA VAL A 5 11.53 8.35 6.77
C VAL A 5 12.63 8.80 5.80
N GLU A 6 13.87 8.88 6.27
CA GLU A 6 14.99 9.31 5.44
C GLU A 6 15.24 8.35 4.28
N GLU A 7 15.21 7.04 4.57
CA GLU A 7 15.40 6.04 3.55
C GLU A 7 14.28 6.08 2.51
N LEU A 8 13.04 6.27 2.97
CA LEU A 8 11.90 6.36 2.06
C LEU A 8 12.02 7.58 1.15
N ARG A 9 12.45 8.71 1.69
CA ARG A 9 12.64 9.90 0.87
C ARG A 9 13.66 9.66 -0.24
N ALA A 10 14.71 8.92 0.06
CA ALA A 10 15.70 8.56 -0.96
C ALA A 10 15.15 7.59 -1.99
N LEU A 11 14.27 6.70 -1.58
CA LEU A 11 13.66 5.71 -2.49
C LEU A 11 12.54 6.29 -3.35
N ALA A 12 11.90 7.36 -2.92
CA ALA A 12 10.72 7.90 -3.60
C ALA A 12 10.99 8.25 -5.06
N ASP A 13 12.20 8.63 -5.40
CA ASP A 13 12.56 9.02 -6.76
C ASP A 13 13.09 7.85 -7.61
N THR A 14 13.10 6.64 -7.06
CA THR A 14 13.70 5.48 -7.74
C THR A 14 12.69 4.52 -8.33
N GLY A 15 11.42 4.91 -8.38
CA GLY A 15 10.36 4.05 -8.88
C GLY A 15 9.72 3.16 -7.81
N ALA A 16 10.02 3.41 -6.55
CA ALA A 16 9.38 2.71 -5.45
C ALA A 16 7.89 3.08 -5.37
N THR A 17 7.07 2.10 -5.01
CA THR A 17 5.64 2.31 -4.81
C THR A 17 5.36 2.48 -3.32
N ILE A 18 4.57 3.49 -2.98
CA ILE A 18 4.19 3.76 -1.59
C ILE A 18 2.71 3.45 -1.43
N LEU A 19 2.39 2.52 -0.52
CA LEU A 19 1.02 2.11 -0.28
C LEU A 19 0.53 2.62 1.07
N ASN A 20 -0.53 3.42 1.02
CA ASN A 20 -1.22 3.86 2.23
C ASN A 20 -2.29 2.84 2.57
N VAL A 21 -2.09 2.11 3.66
CA VAL A 21 -3.05 1.10 4.12
C VAL A 21 -3.68 1.51 5.45
N GLY A 22 -3.63 2.79 5.77
CA GLY A 22 -4.26 3.33 6.97
C GLY A 22 -5.78 3.23 6.90
N LYS A 23 -6.40 3.06 8.07
CA LYS A 23 -7.85 2.88 8.16
C LYS A 23 -8.66 4.10 7.78
N HIS A 24 -8.13 5.26 8.04
CA HIS A 24 -8.86 6.49 7.82
C HIS A 24 -8.17 7.31 6.77
N GLY A 25 -8.96 7.73 5.83
CA GLY A 25 -8.51 8.77 4.98
C GLY A 25 -8.34 10.01 5.83
N GLY A 26 -7.20 10.17 6.42
CA GLY A 26 -6.82 11.48 6.89
C GLY A 26 -6.87 12.42 5.70
N HIS A 27 -6.82 13.72 5.96
CA HIS A 27 -6.86 14.69 4.87
C HIS A 27 -5.60 14.65 4.01
N ARG A 28 -4.53 14.09 4.53
CA ARG A 28 -3.23 14.07 3.89
C ARG A 28 -2.61 12.68 3.91
N GLU A 29 -1.74 12.42 2.96
CA GLU A 29 -0.97 11.19 2.90
C GLU A 29 0.43 11.52 2.37
N ILE A 30 1.32 10.54 2.39
CA ILE A 30 2.68 10.71 1.84
C ILE A 30 2.56 11.02 0.36
N ARG A 31 3.31 12.01 -0.09
CA ARG A 31 3.29 12.38 -1.51
C ARG A 31 3.69 11.20 -2.39
N GLY A 32 2.89 10.93 -3.39
CA GLY A 32 3.11 9.81 -4.29
C GLY A 32 2.49 8.50 -3.85
N ALA A 33 1.84 8.47 -2.67
CA ALA A 33 1.21 7.25 -2.19
C ALA A 33 -0.08 6.95 -2.94
N VAL A 34 -0.41 5.67 -3.01
CA VAL A 34 -1.73 5.22 -3.45
C VAL A 34 -2.40 4.48 -2.30
N ARG A 35 -3.72 4.59 -2.20
CA ARG A 35 -4.46 4.01 -1.09
C ARG A 35 -5.09 2.68 -1.47
N TYR A 36 -4.94 1.72 -0.54
CA TYR A 36 -5.62 0.43 -0.63
C TYR A 36 -6.22 0.09 0.71
N ARG A 37 -7.37 -0.54 0.71
CA ARG A 37 -7.93 -1.10 1.94
C ARG A 37 -7.12 -2.31 2.36
N PRO A 38 -6.73 -2.40 3.64
CA PRO A 38 -6.00 -3.57 4.12
C PRO A 38 -6.75 -4.88 3.86
N HIS A 39 -8.05 -4.87 4.11
CA HIS A 39 -8.88 -6.05 3.90
C HIS A 39 -8.83 -6.53 2.45
N ASP A 40 -8.86 -5.61 1.48
CA ASP A 40 -8.84 -5.96 0.07
C ASP A 40 -7.50 -6.55 -0.36
N LEU A 41 -6.43 -6.22 0.34
CA LEU A 41 -5.12 -6.79 0.06
C LEU A 41 -4.92 -8.16 0.71
N LEU A 42 -5.61 -8.42 1.82
CA LEU A 42 -5.45 -9.66 2.58
C LEU A 42 -6.42 -10.76 2.18
N THR A 43 -7.57 -10.40 1.64
CA THR A 43 -8.65 -11.37 1.36
C THR A 43 -8.40 -12.27 0.16
N PRO A 44 -7.94 -11.78 -1.00
CA PRO A 44 -7.77 -12.64 -2.17
C PRO A 44 -6.67 -13.69 -1.96
N ASP A 45 -6.88 -14.88 -2.49
CA ASP A 45 -5.85 -15.92 -2.47
C ASP A 45 -4.66 -15.49 -3.33
N HIS A 46 -4.95 -14.92 -4.48
CA HIS A 46 -3.94 -14.36 -5.37
C HIS A 46 -4.18 -12.87 -5.51
N LEU A 47 -3.17 -12.10 -5.18
CA LEU A 47 -3.28 -10.65 -5.24
C LEU A 47 -2.74 -10.14 -6.57
N ALA A 48 -3.65 -9.59 -7.37
CA ALA A 48 -3.30 -9.00 -8.66
C ALA A 48 -3.55 -7.49 -8.59
N ILE A 49 -2.52 -6.73 -8.36
CA ILE A 49 -2.59 -5.27 -8.31
C ILE A 49 -1.61 -4.68 -9.32
N PRO A 50 -1.92 -3.51 -9.90
CA PRO A 50 -1.08 -2.92 -10.95
C PRO A 50 0.16 -2.23 -10.38
N ILE A 51 0.99 -2.99 -9.68
CA ILE A 51 2.20 -2.50 -9.04
C ILE A 51 3.35 -3.42 -9.44
N ALA A 52 4.47 -2.83 -9.81
CA ALA A 52 5.64 -3.60 -10.23
C ALA A 52 6.20 -4.42 -9.07
N ALA A 53 6.28 -5.74 -9.26
CA ALA A 53 6.76 -6.65 -8.22
C ALA A 53 8.28 -6.62 -8.06
N ASP A 54 9.00 -6.11 -9.04
CA ASP A 54 10.46 -6.04 -9.03
C ASP A 54 10.99 -4.70 -8.50
N LYS A 55 10.12 -3.83 -8.03
CA LYS A 55 10.50 -2.54 -7.45
C LYS A 55 10.17 -2.52 -5.97
N PRO A 56 10.85 -1.68 -5.18
CA PRO A 56 10.52 -1.57 -3.77
C PRO A 56 9.07 -1.12 -3.56
N VAL A 57 8.41 -1.74 -2.59
CA VAL A 57 7.07 -1.38 -2.16
C VAL A 57 7.14 -1.03 -0.68
N ILE A 58 6.69 0.16 -0.33
CA ILE A 58 6.69 0.61 1.06
C ILE A 58 5.26 0.73 1.53
N LEU A 59 4.94 0.02 2.61
CA LEU A 59 3.62 0.05 3.23
C LEU A 59 3.64 0.95 4.45
N TYR A 60 2.59 1.73 4.64
CA TYR A 60 2.48 2.48 5.87
C TYR A 60 1.02 2.64 6.29
N ASP A 61 0.82 2.79 7.60
CA ASP A 61 -0.43 3.22 8.20
C ASP A 61 -0.17 4.51 8.98
N GLU A 62 -1.10 4.94 9.80
CA GLU A 62 -0.96 6.22 10.49
C GLU A 62 0.13 6.22 11.56
N HIS A 63 0.24 5.14 12.32
CA HIS A 63 1.10 5.10 13.50
C HIS A 63 2.13 3.98 13.49
N GLY A 64 2.27 3.26 12.40
CA GLY A 64 3.21 2.17 12.32
C GLY A 64 2.73 0.92 13.04
N ASP A 65 1.47 0.55 12.84
CA ASP A 65 0.92 -0.68 13.39
C ASP A 65 1.60 -1.88 12.73
N ALA A 66 2.60 -2.41 13.42
CA ALA A 66 3.43 -3.48 12.89
C ALA A 66 2.64 -4.77 12.61
N GLY A 67 1.53 -4.99 13.31
CA GLY A 67 0.72 -6.17 13.08
C GLY A 67 0.08 -6.17 11.71
N LEU A 68 -0.59 -5.08 11.37
CA LEU A 68 -1.30 -4.97 10.10
C LEU A 68 -0.36 -4.88 8.91
N THR A 69 0.61 -3.97 8.97
CA THR A 69 1.54 -3.79 7.86
C THR A 69 2.39 -5.03 7.64
N LYS A 70 2.74 -5.74 8.72
CA LYS A 70 3.48 -6.98 8.60
C LYS A 70 2.69 -8.04 7.85
N GLN A 71 1.41 -8.20 8.16
CA GLN A 71 0.56 -9.17 7.48
C GLN A 71 0.46 -8.87 5.99
N ILE A 72 0.29 -7.60 5.64
CA ILE A 72 0.23 -7.20 4.24
C ILE A 72 1.57 -7.42 3.55
N ALA A 73 2.67 -7.11 4.22
CA ALA A 73 4.00 -7.33 3.67
C ALA A 73 4.24 -8.81 3.37
N GLU A 74 3.82 -9.69 4.28
CA GLU A 74 3.94 -11.14 4.06
C GLU A 74 3.09 -11.59 2.88
N LYS A 75 1.89 -11.04 2.74
CA LYS A 75 1.01 -11.36 1.62
C LYS A 75 1.63 -10.93 0.29
N LEU A 76 2.17 -9.73 0.22
CA LEU A 76 2.83 -9.25 -0.99
C LEU A 76 4.05 -10.10 -1.34
N THR A 77 4.87 -10.43 -0.35
CA THR A 77 6.03 -11.27 -0.56
C THR A 77 5.63 -12.64 -1.09
N ALA A 78 4.56 -13.22 -0.55
CA ALA A 78 4.06 -14.51 -1.02
C ALA A 78 3.52 -14.42 -2.45
N ASN A 79 3.18 -13.23 -2.93
CA ASN A 79 2.68 -13.02 -4.29
C ASN A 79 3.74 -12.48 -5.25
N GLY A 80 5.00 -12.62 -4.90
CA GLY A 80 6.10 -12.35 -5.84
C GLY A 80 6.76 -10.98 -5.71
N PHE A 81 6.35 -10.18 -4.76
CA PHE A 81 7.01 -8.90 -4.52
C PHE A 81 8.33 -9.13 -3.80
N THR A 82 9.42 -8.65 -4.39
CA THR A 82 10.77 -9.01 -3.95
C THR A 82 11.36 -8.09 -2.88
N ASP A 83 10.84 -6.87 -2.76
CA ASP A 83 11.35 -5.90 -1.77
C ASP A 83 10.18 -5.16 -1.16
N VAL A 84 9.65 -5.70 -0.06
CA VAL A 84 8.51 -5.11 0.64
C VAL A 84 8.98 -4.59 1.98
N ARG A 85 8.72 -3.31 2.23
CA ARG A 85 9.15 -2.63 3.45
C ARG A 85 7.98 -1.96 4.15
N THR A 86 8.11 -1.77 5.45
CA THR A 86 7.12 -1.02 6.24
C THR A 86 7.79 0.25 6.75
N LEU A 87 7.05 1.36 6.74
CA LEU A 87 7.58 2.64 7.23
C LEU A 87 7.54 2.68 8.75
N GLN A 88 8.70 2.82 9.36
CA GLN A 88 8.83 2.91 10.80
C GLN A 88 8.11 4.17 11.31
N GLY A 89 7.20 3.98 12.24
CA GLY A 89 6.40 5.07 12.80
C GLY A 89 5.24 5.53 11.92
N GLY A 90 5.09 4.99 10.73
CA GLY A 90 3.98 5.30 9.83
C GLY A 90 3.90 6.76 9.41
N TYR A 91 2.69 7.19 9.04
CA TYR A 91 2.47 8.55 8.60
C TYR A 91 2.83 9.58 9.67
N ALA A 92 2.62 9.26 10.95
CA ALA A 92 2.95 10.18 12.02
C ALA A 92 4.44 10.54 12.01
N ALA A 93 5.32 9.58 11.74
CA ALA A 93 6.75 9.85 11.65
C ALA A 93 7.07 10.71 10.42
N TRP A 94 6.39 10.46 9.31
CA TRP A 94 6.57 11.24 8.08
C TRP A 94 6.16 12.70 8.30
N GLU A 95 5.00 12.91 8.92
CA GLU A 95 4.49 14.24 9.21
C GLU A 95 5.39 14.98 10.20
N LYS A 96 5.85 14.29 11.23
CA LYS A 96 6.76 14.87 12.21
C LYS A 96 8.05 15.33 11.59
N ALA A 97 8.52 14.64 10.56
CA ALA A 97 9.72 15.01 9.84
C ALA A 97 9.46 16.10 8.80
N GLU A 98 8.22 16.59 8.70
CA GLU A 98 7.82 17.62 7.74
C GLU A 98 8.15 17.22 6.30
N ALA A 99 8.07 15.95 6.00
CA ALA A 99 8.31 15.43 4.67
C ALA A 99 7.10 15.68 3.75
N PRO A 100 7.30 15.66 2.43
CA PRO A 100 6.24 16.04 1.48
C PRO A 100 4.98 15.19 1.59
N THR A 101 3.82 15.86 1.59
CA THR A 101 2.51 15.21 1.64
C THR A 101 1.64 15.70 0.50
N GLN A 102 0.51 15.03 0.32
CA GLN A 102 -0.51 15.40 -0.67
C GLN A 102 -1.89 15.18 -0.07
N GLU A 103 -2.92 15.65 -0.73
CA GLU A 103 -4.27 15.32 -0.33
C GLU A 103 -4.48 13.83 -0.50
N ALA A 104 -5.25 13.22 0.41
CA ALA A 104 -5.49 11.79 0.37
C ALA A 104 -6.12 11.38 -0.96
N SER A 105 -5.53 10.39 -1.61
CA SER A 105 -5.99 9.91 -2.89
C SER A 105 -7.25 9.06 -2.74
N ILE A 106 -7.95 8.86 -3.86
CA ILE A 106 -9.09 7.96 -3.90
C ILE A 106 -8.58 6.54 -3.68
N GLU A 107 -9.31 5.80 -2.83
CA GLU A 107 -8.96 4.42 -2.54
C GLU A 107 -9.03 3.57 -3.81
N GLN A 108 -7.98 2.82 -4.07
CA GLN A 108 -7.90 1.97 -5.25
C GLN A 108 -8.76 0.73 -5.07
N VAL A 109 -9.38 0.30 -6.14
CA VAL A 109 -10.18 -0.92 -6.15
C VAL A 109 -9.27 -2.08 -6.54
N VAL A 110 -9.26 -3.12 -5.70
CA VAL A 110 -8.54 -4.34 -6.04
C VAL A 110 -9.35 -5.11 -7.06
N PRO A 111 -8.77 -5.46 -8.21
CA PRO A 111 -9.50 -6.18 -9.25
C PRO A 111 -10.06 -7.50 -8.73
N ALA A 112 -11.26 -7.84 -9.18
CA ALA A 112 -11.86 -9.12 -8.86
C ALA A 112 -10.99 -10.24 -9.43
N THR A 113 -10.68 -11.23 -8.61
CA THR A 113 -9.83 -12.34 -9.03
C THR A 113 -10.63 -13.57 -9.43
N ARG A 114 -11.95 -13.57 -9.16
CA ARG A 114 -12.80 -14.69 -9.51
C ARG A 114 -13.57 -14.39 -10.79
N PRO A 115 -13.41 -15.22 -11.82
CA PRO A 115 -14.10 -15.00 -13.09
C PRO A 115 -15.62 -14.92 -12.94
N SER A 116 -16.17 -15.63 -11.97
CA SER A 116 -17.62 -15.62 -11.75
C SER A 116 -18.16 -14.25 -11.39
N ASP A 117 -17.35 -13.42 -10.73
CA ASP A 117 -17.80 -12.07 -10.35
C ASP A 117 -17.88 -11.17 -11.58
N ALA A 118 -16.93 -11.29 -12.47
CA ALA A 118 -16.94 -10.54 -13.72
C ALA A 118 -18.13 -10.96 -14.59
N GLN A 119 -18.42 -12.24 -14.64
CA GLN A 119 -19.56 -12.74 -15.40
C GLN A 119 -20.89 -12.23 -14.86
N LYS A 120 -21.01 -12.13 -13.55
CA LYS A 120 -22.22 -11.60 -12.94
C LYS A 120 -22.47 -10.16 -13.33
N LEU A 121 -21.42 -9.37 -13.39
CA LEU A 121 -21.54 -7.98 -13.80
C LEU A 121 -21.98 -7.86 -15.25
N ASP A 122 -21.41 -8.69 -16.10
CA ASP A 122 -21.75 -8.70 -17.53
C ASP A 122 -23.21 -9.06 -17.79
N ARG A 123 -23.75 -9.94 -16.99
CA ARG A 123 -25.14 -10.38 -17.15
C ARG A 123 -26.17 -9.35 -16.83
N ARG A 124 -25.80 -8.32 -16.13
CA ARG A 124 -26.72 -7.26 -15.74
C ARG A 124 -26.98 -6.28 -16.86
N ILE A 125 -26.22 -6.39 -17.87
CA ILE A 125 -26.37 -5.57 -19.06
C ILE A 125 -27.32 -6.24 -20.06
#